data_311524df6b8b0bd2ff4b044c4c1f4d1c
#
_entry.id   311524df6b8b0bd2ff4b044c4c1f4d1c
#
_cell.length_a   1.000
_cell.length_b   1.000
_cell.length_c   1.000
_cell.angle_alpha   90.00
_cell.angle_beta   90.00
_cell.angle_gamma   90.00
#
_symmetry.space_group_name_H-M   'P 1'
#
loop_
_entity.id
_entity.type
_entity.pdbx_description
1 polymer ?
#
loop_
_entity_poly.entity_id
_entity_poly.type
_entity_poly.pdbx_seq_one_letter_code
_entity_poly.pdbx_strand_id
1 'polypeptide(L)'
;MENRIKELYQQYLSGQLSQADFEQLQHDVTTVSDEELWNVMCDSFSATTDTAKMNCKTQQRILKNIHSKIKRKTLRALAYKCLRYASMLLLIVSLVGGSYWWLKSSAATTQNYTYVSVLPGNKSKITLPDGTSVFLNGNSQLRYNVVPKKHREVVLMKGEAYFDVAKDATCPFHVHINDMQIEVLGTQFNVRLDDGAIETALFSGAVQLSSDSLLQNYQLRPGKKSIYRPVSHQITICDNDGLTDARWKDGYLAFNSLPFSKVLQ
;
A
#
# COMPACT_ATOMS: atom_id res chain seq x y z
N MET A 1 44.04 -23.15 65.90
CA MET A 1 44.08 -22.30 64.69
C MET A 1 43.04 -21.18 64.79
N GLU A 2 41.82 -21.46 65.16
CA GLU A 2 40.71 -20.56 65.30
C GLU A 2 40.93 -19.36 66.26
N ASN A 3 41.44 -19.61 67.48
CA ASN A 3 41.74 -18.55 68.47
C ASN A 3 42.87 -17.59 67.99
N ARG A 4 43.81 -18.05 67.19
CA ARG A 4 44.89 -17.23 66.67
C ARG A 4 44.42 -16.30 65.56
N ILE A 5 43.51 -16.78 64.65
CA ILE A 5 42.90 -15.98 63.62
C ILE A 5 42.01 -14.92 64.26
N LYS A 6 41.27 -15.23 65.31
CA LYS A 6 40.46 -14.31 66.09
C LYS A 6 41.28 -13.18 66.71
N GLU A 7 42.43 -13.48 67.29
CA GLU A 7 43.33 -12.46 67.86
C GLU A 7 43.93 -11.55 66.78
N LEU A 8 44.47 -12.13 65.72
CA LEU A 8 45.03 -11.36 64.60
C LEU A 8 43.96 -10.50 63.92
N TYR A 9 42.73 -11.00 63.79
CA TYR A 9 41.61 -10.24 63.21
C TYR A 9 41.17 -9.09 64.14
N GLN A 10 41.20 -9.27 65.47
CA GLN A 10 40.92 -8.17 66.39
C GLN A 10 42.04 -7.12 66.41
N GLN A 11 43.29 -7.50 66.27
CA GLN A 11 44.40 -6.57 66.10
C GLN A 11 44.37 -5.83 64.79
N TYR A 12 43.87 -6.47 63.72
CA TYR A 12 43.57 -5.82 62.43
C TYR A 12 42.47 -4.76 62.58
N LEU A 13 41.39 -5.11 63.24
CA LEU A 13 40.26 -4.15 63.44
C LEU A 13 40.68 -2.98 64.37
N SER A 14 41.60 -3.17 65.28
CA SER A 14 42.10 -2.10 66.13
C SER A 14 43.26 -1.26 65.53
N GLY A 15 43.71 -1.63 64.32
CA GLY A 15 44.78 -0.93 63.61
C GLY A 15 46.17 -1.16 64.15
N GLN A 16 46.37 -2.16 64.98
CA GLN A 16 47.62 -2.42 65.68
C GLN A 16 48.39 -3.62 65.08
N LEU A 17 48.02 -4.15 63.94
CA LEU A 17 48.63 -5.33 63.31
C LEU A 17 49.94 -4.93 62.62
N SER A 18 51.02 -5.74 62.90
CA SER A 18 52.30 -5.59 62.17
C SER A 18 52.18 -6.14 60.74
N GLN A 19 53.11 -5.74 59.86
CA GLN A 19 53.10 -6.21 58.46
C GLN A 19 53.34 -7.71 58.34
N ALA A 20 54.21 -8.30 59.24
CA ALA A 20 54.46 -9.71 59.28
C ALA A 20 53.25 -10.53 59.75
N ASP A 21 52.49 -10.01 60.71
CA ASP A 21 51.26 -10.62 61.22
C ASP A 21 50.12 -10.49 60.22
N PHE A 22 50.12 -9.45 59.39
CA PHE A 22 49.15 -9.31 58.29
C PHE A 22 49.32 -10.36 57.19
N GLU A 23 50.59 -10.63 56.80
CA GLU A 23 50.92 -11.70 55.84
C GLU A 23 50.50 -13.07 56.36
N GLN A 24 50.70 -13.27 57.68
CA GLN A 24 50.30 -14.47 58.32
C GLN A 24 48.79 -14.64 58.44
N LEU A 25 48.05 -13.56 58.73
CA LEU A 25 46.60 -13.55 58.72
C LEU A 25 46.05 -13.85 57.33
N GLN A 26 46.66 -13.30 56.29
CA GLN A 26 46.29 -13.57 54.91
C GLN A 26 46.45 -15.03 54.49
N HIS A 27 47.55 -15.62 54.91
CA HIS A 27 47.82 -17.04 54.72
C HIS A 27 46.85 -17.95 55.49
N ASP A 28 46.59 -17.65 56.75
CA ASP A 28 45.70 -18.43 57.62
C ASP A 28 44.20 -18.32 57.09
N VAL A 29 43.79 -17.18 56.62
CA VAL A 29 42.47 -16.99 56.05
C VAL A 29 42.26 -17.80 54.73
N THR A 30 43.34 -18.02 53.97
CA THR A 30 43.23 -18.83 52.74
C THR A 30 43.25 -20.34 52.98
N THR A 31 43.61 -20.76 54.17
CA THR A 31 43.72 -22.20 54.55
C THR A 31 42.52 -22.69 55.36
N VAL A 32 41.71 -21.80 55.91
CA VAL A 32 40.56 -22.12 56.78
C VAL A 32 39.30 -22.20 55.95
N SER A 33 38.33 -23.02 56.36
CA SER A 33 37.04 -23.12 55.64
C SER A 33 36.21 -21.87 55.83
N ASP A 34 35.37 -21.55 54.80
CA ASP A 34 34.47 -20.39 54.81
C ASP A 34 33.53 -20.36 56.01
N GLU A 35 33.13 -21.51 56.53
CA GLU A 35 32.25 -21.66 57.69
C GLU A 35 32.92 -21.28 59.01
N GLU A 36 34.20 -21.71 59.23
CA GLU A 36 35.00 -21.33 60.39
C GLU A 36 35.35 -19.82 60.35
N LEU A 37 35.68 -19.29 59.19
CA LEU A 37 35.95 -17.86 58.99
C LEU A 37 34.74 -17.03 59.31
N TRP A 38 33.56 -17.47 58.87
CA TRP A 38 32.29 -16.79 59.14
C TRP A 38 31.98 -16.74 60.64
N ASN A 39 32.20 -17.83 61.34
CA ASN A 39 32.00 -17.88 62.80
C ASN A 39 32.94 -16.94 63.58
N VAL A 40 34.22 -16.89 63.21
CA VAL A 40 35.20 -15.95 63.82
C VAL A 40 34.83 -14.49 63.53
N MET A 41 34.31 -14.19 62.33
CA MET A 41 33.88 -12.85 61.98
C MET A 41 32.58 -12.46 62.70
N CYS A 42 31.61 -13.35 62.85
CA CYS A 42 30.37 -13.08 63.58
C CYS A 42 30.60 -12.85 65.06
N ASP A 43 31.48 -13.64 65.68
CA ASP A 43 31.85 -13.48 67.08
C ASP A 43 32.57 -12.14 67.36
N SER A 44 33.48 -11.75 66.48
CA SER A 44 34.24 -10.50 66.65
C SER A 44 33.32 -9.30 66.38
N PHE A 45 32.36 -9.42 65.48
CA PHE A 45 31.33 -8.39 65.21
C PHE A 45 30.36 -8.20 66.41
N SER A 46 29.99 -9.30 67.08
CA SER A 46 29.11 -9.24 68.24
C SER A 46 29.78 -8.63 69.46
N ALA A 47 31.14 -8.76 69.60
CA ALA A 47 31.91 -8.14 70.66
C ALA A 47 32.18 -6.64 70.51
N THR A 48 32.11 -6.11 69.34
CA THR A 48 32.37 -4.68 69.02
C THR A 48 31.09 -3.84 68.91
N THR A 49 29.95 -4.33 69.33
CA THR A 49 28.70 -3.59 69.26
C THR A 49 28.56 -2.60 70.45
N ASP A 50 29.28 -1.52 70.37
CA ASP A 50 28.83 -0.29 70.95
C ASP A 50 27.74 0.26 70.03
N THR A 51 26.48 -0.07 70.39
CA THR A 51 25.33 0.15 69.54
C THR A 51 24.98 1.64 69.57
N ALA A 52 25.61 2.40 68.72
CA ALA A 52 25.04 3.65 68.28
C ALA A 52 23.74 3.31 67.51
N LYS A 53 22.61 3.26 68.25
CA LYS A 53 21.27 3.03 67.66
C LYS A 53 21.00 4.09 66.64
N MET A 54 21.13 3.72 65.37
CA MET A 54 20.86 4.61 64.26
C MET A 54 19.41 5.11 64.36
N ASN A 55 19.20 6.40 64.23
CA ASN A 55 17.89 7.05 64.35
C ASN A 55 16.92 6.39 63.34
N CYS A 56 15.74 5.98 63.82
CA CYS A 56 14.71 5.27 63.05
C CYS A 56 14.35 6.00 61.72
N LYS A 57 14.39 7.36 61.74
CA LYS A 57 14.17 8.18 60.52
C LYS A 57 15.27 7.98 59.48
N THR A 58 16.53 7.84 59.90
CA THR A 58 17.66 7.62 59.00
C THR A 58 17.64 6.24 58.42
N GLN A 59 17.27 5.21 59.21
CA GLN A 59 17.12 3.85 58.79
C GLN A 59 16.01 3.71 57.73
N GLN A 60 14.86 4.30 57.96
CA GLN A 60 13.75 4.34 56.99
C GLN A 60 14.11 5.08 55.69
N ARG A 61 14.87 6.17 55.78
CA ARG A 61 15.36 6.92 54.62
C ARG A 61 16.32 6.11 53.75
N ILE A 62 17.24 5.39 54.38
CA ILE A 62 18.18 4.49 53.69
C ILE A 62 17.43 3.34 53.02
N LEU A 63 16.53 2.66 53.71
CA LEU A 63 15.72 1.60 53.17
C LEU A 63 14.89 2.06 51.98
N LYS A 64 14.22 3.23 52.08
CA LYS A 64 13.45 3.81 51.01
C LYS A 64 14.31 4.12 49.77
N ASN A 65 15.52 4.64 49.98
CA ASN A 65 16.45 4.93 48.86
C ASN A 65 16.97 3.65 48.21
N ILE A 66 17.27 2.61 48.99
CA ILE A 66 17.69 1.32 48.46
C ILE A 66 16.54 0.67 47.65
N HIS A 67 15.34 0.60 48.19
CA HIS A 67 14.18 0.05 47.50
C HIS A 67 13.86 0.83 46.20
N SER A 68 13.96 2.17 46.22
CA SER A 68 13.72 2.96 45.02
C SER A 68 14.76 2.73 43.92
N LYS A 69 16.05 2.54 44.31
CA LYS A 69 17.14 2.24 43.36
C LYS A 69 17.01 0.85 42.75
N ILE A 70 16.64 -0.16 43.58
CA ILE A 70 16.42 -1.54 43.14
C ILE A 70 15.21 -1.57 42.18
N LYS A 71 14.07 -0.96 42.56
CA LYS A 71 12.87 -0.91 41.76
C LYS A 71 13.10 -0.22 40.39
N ARG A 72 13.93 0.84 40.35
CA ARG A 72 14.30 1.51 39.10
C ARG A 72 15.17 0.66 38.19
N LYS A 73 16.12 -0.14 38.75
CA LYS A 73 16.96 -1.04 37.96
C LYS A 73 16.13 -2.20 37.36
N THR A 74 15.24 -2.79 38.15
CA THR A 74 14.39 -3.90 37.68
C THR A 74 13.38 -3.43 36.65
N LEU A 75 12.76 -2.26 36.86
CA LEU A 75 11.83 -1.66 35.88
C LEU A 75 12.54 -1.32 34.55
N ARG A 76 13.75 -0.80 34.59
CA ARG A 76 14.53 -0.52 33.37
C ARG A 76 14.90 -1.82 32.65
N ALA A 77 15.35 -2.84 33.36
CA ALA A 77 15.67 -4.15 32.77
C ALA A 77 14.42 -4.82 32.14
N LEU A 78 13.26 -4.69 32.80
CA LEU A 78 11.98 -5.17 32.27
C LEU A 78 11.56 -4.38 31.02
N ALA A 79 11.67 -3.04 31.09
CA ALA A 79 11.36 -2.17 29.95
C ALA A 79 12.24 -2.48 28.72
N TYR A 80 13.53 -2.73 28.90
CA TYR A 80 14.42 -3.16 27.80
C TYR A 80 14.03 -4.51 27.20
N LYS A 81 13.63 -5.46 28.03
CA LYS A 81 13.12 -6.76 27.55
C LYS A 81 11.80 -6.58 26.77
N CYS A 82 10.86 -5.82 27.32
CA CYS A 82 9.60 -5.52 26.63
C CYS A 82 9.81 -4.77 25.31
N LEU A 83 10.74 -3.79 25.27
CA LEU A 83 11.07 -3.04 24.06
C LEU A 83 11.68 -3.95 22.98
N ARG A 84 12.53 -4.90 23.38
CA ARG A 84 13.12 -5.89 22.48
C ARG A 84 12.07 -6.81 21.85
N TYR A 85 11.11 -7.30 22.63
CA TYR A 85 10.02 -8.13 22.10
C TYR A 85 9.01 -7.31 21.28
N ALA A 86 8.75 -6.07 21.69
CA ALA A 86 7.90 -5.16 20.93
C ALA A 86 8.48 -4.83 19.54
N SER A 87 9.80 -4.60 19.46
CA SER A 87 10.47 -4.38 18.17
C SER A 87 10.43 -5.61 17.26
N MET A 88 10.56 -6.81 17.83
CA MET A 88 10.44 -8.05 17.06
C MET A 88 9.02 -8.27 16.53
N LEU A 89 7.98 -7.98 17.35
CA LEU A 89 6.59 -8.04 16.92
C LEU A 89 6.29 -7.02 15.83
N LEU A 90 6.79 -5.79 15.96
CA LEU A 90 6.63 -4.75 14.92
C LEU A 90 7.27 -5.16 13.59
N LEU A 91 8.46 -5.80 13.63
CA LEU A 91 9.09 -6.33 12.42
C LEU A 91 8.25 -7.42 11.76
N ILE A 92 7.71 -8.35 12.53
CA ILE A 92 6.85 -9.42 11.99
C ILE A 92 5.56 -8.81 11.40
N VAL A 93 4.91 -7.89 12.11
CA VAL A 93 3.69 -7.20 11.61
C VAL A 93 3.98 -6.39 10.35
N SER A 94 5.14 -5.70 10.28
CA SER A 94 5.53 -4.94 9.10
C SER A 94 5.86 -5.85 7.91
N LEU A 95 6.50 -6.99 8.13
CA LEU A 95 6.77 -7.99 7.09
C LEU A 95 5.47 -8.62 6.56
N VAL A 96 4.58 -9.03 7.45
CA VAL A 96 3.28 -9.62 7.07
C VAL A 96 2.38 -8.57 6.40
N GLY A 97 2.29 -7.38 6.96
CA GLY A 97 1.53 -6.28 6.39
C GLY A 97 2.10 -5.80 5.05
N GLY A 98 3.42 -5.68 4.96
CA GLY A 98 4.12 -5.33 3.73
C GLY A 98 3.97 -6.39 2.64
N SER A 99 4.10 -7.67 2.98
CA SER A 99 3.89 -8.77 2.04
C SER A 99 2.43 -8.87 1.58
N TYR A 100 1.47 -8.70 2.49
CA TYR A 100 0.05 -8.64 2.15
C TYR A 100 -0.28 -7.48 1.22
N TRP A 101 0.25 -6.30 1.52
CA TRP A 101 0.05 -5.11 0.67
C TRP A 101 0.73 -5.27 -0.69
N TRP A 102 1.92 -5.87 -0.74
CA TRP A 102 2.65 -6.16 -1.98
C TRP A 102 1.95 -7.23 -2.83
N LEU A 103 1.44 -8.33 -2.22
CA LEU A 103 0.63 -9.32 -2.94
C LEU A 103 -0.67 -8.71 -3.48
N LYS A 104 -1.32 -7.86 -2.71
CA LYS A 104 -2.54 -7.15 -3.14
C LYS A 104 -2.25 -6.12 -4.23
N SER A 105 -1.11 -5.43 -4.16
CA SER A 105 -0.65 -4.48 -5.18
C SER A 105 -0.12 -5.19 -6.44
N SER A 106 0.50 -6.37 -6.28
CA SER A 106 1.03 -7.20 -7.40
C SER A 106 -0.02 -8.12 -8.00
N ALA A 107 -1.23 -8.21 -7.45
CA ALA A 107 -2.39 -8.65 -8.19
C ALA A 107 -2.72 -7.58 -9.25
N ALA A 108 -1.75 -7.24 -10.08
CA ALA A 108 -1.99 -6.70 -11.41
C ALA A 108 -2.97 -7.68 -12.02
N THR A 109 -4.22 -7.28 -12.07
CA THR A 109 -5.29 -8.00 -12.74
C THR A 109 -4.72 -8.34 -14.10
N THR A 110 -4.46 -9.60 -14.35
CA THR A 110 -4.19 -10.08 -15.70
C THR A 110 -5.48 -9.72 -16.44
N GLN A 111 -5.48 -8.54 -17.06
CA GLN A 111 -6.63 -8.04 -17.78
C GLN A 111 -6.75 -8.95 -19.00
N ASN A 112 -7.58 -9.99 -18.90
CA ASN A 112 -7.89 -10.87 -20.00
C ASN A 112 -8.73 -10.12 -21.01
N TYR A 113 -8.07 -9.48 -21.98
CA TYR A 113 -8.74 -8.86 -23.11
C TYR A 113 -9.11 -9.90 -24.15
N THR A 114 -10.36 -9.84 -24.59
CA THR A 114 -10.81 -10.53 -25.81
C THR A 114 -10.59 -9.61 -27.00
N TYR A 115 -9.96 -10.11 -28.04
CA TYR A 115 -9.65 -9.37 -29.26
C TYR A 115 -10.65 -9.70 -30.37
N VAL A 116 -11.12 -8.67 -31.05
CA VAL A 116 -11.99 -8.78 -32.21
C VAL A 116 -11.41 -7.97 -33.36
N SER A 117 -11.30 -8.58 -34.55
CA SER A 117 -10.81 -7.92 -35.76
C SER A 117 -11.77 -8.19 -36.89
N VAL A 118 -12.12 -7.16 -37.64
CA VAL A 118 -12.99 -7.22 -38.80
C VAL A 118 -12.21 -6.87 -40.05
N LEU A 119 -12.25 -7.75 -41.04
CA LEU A 119 -11.54 -7.55 -42.31
C LEU A 119 -12.19 -6.42 -43.10
N PRO A 120 -11.43 -5.76 -44.02
CA PRO A 120 -11.99 -4.78 -44.93
C PRO A 120 -13.18 -5.34 -45.72
N GLY A 121 -14.23 -4.51 -45.92
CA GLY A 121 -15.47 -4.91 -46.64
C GLY A 121 -16.47 -5.70 -45.80
N ASN A 122 -16.10 -6.22 -44.65
CA ASN A 122 -16.99 -6.95 -43.74
C ASN A 122 -17.50 -6.03 -42.63
N LYS A 123 -18.57 -6.45 -41.97
CA LYS A 123 -19.08 -5.86 -40.72
C LYS A 123 -19.35 -6.95 -39.70
N SER A 124 -19.22 -6.64 -38.45
CA SER A 124 -19.49 -7.60 -37.37
C SER A 124 -20.33 -6.96 -36.28
N LYS A 125 -21.27 -7.73 -35.73
CA LYS A 125 -22.00 -7.39 -34.52
C LYS A 125 -21.59 -8.34 -33.42
N ILE A 126 -21.18 -7.81 -32.29
CA ILE A 126 -20.85 -8.59 -31.09
C ILE A 126 -21.73 -8.12 -29.94
N THR A 127 -22.06 -9.04 -29.04
CA THR A 127 -22.73 -8.72 -27.77
C THR A 127 -21.75 -9.01 -26.65
N LEU A 128 -21.48 -8.00 -25.84
CA LEU A 128 -20.59 -8.08 -24.69
C LEU A 128 -21.30 -8.76 -23.52
N PRO A 129 -20.55 -9.25 -22.50
CA PRO A 129 -21.12 -9.96 -21.35
C PRO A 129 -22.11 -9.15 -20.51
N ASP A 130 -22.04 -7.81 -20.56
CA ASP A 130 -22.97 -6.89 -19.88
C ASP A 130 -24.27 -6.60 -20.66
N GLY A 131 -24.44 -7.22 -21.85
CA GLY A 131 -25.57 -6.99 -22.76
C GLY A 131 -25.37 -5.83 -23.74
N THR A 132 -24.25 -5.11 -23.69
CA THR A 132 -23.90 -4.08 -24.65
C THR A 132 -23.74 -4.67 -26.05
N SER A 133 -24.36 -4.06 -27.05
CA SER A 133 -24.15 -4.42 -28.46
C SER A 133 -23.13 -3.50 -29.11
N VAL A 134 -22.13 -4.08 -29.75
CA VAL A 134 -21.12 -3.33 -30.50
C VAL A 134 -21.15 -3.76 -31.97
N PHE A 135 -21.31 -2.80 -32.87
CA PHE A 135 -21.18 -3.02 -34.30
C PHE A 135 -19.82 -2.51 -34.74
N LEU A 136 -19.06 -3.33 -35.43
CA LEU A 136 -17.72 -3.02 -35.95
C LEU A 136 -17.78 -2.89 -37.48
N ASN A 137 -17.28 -1.79 -37.99
CA ASN A 137 -17.14 -1.58 -39.43
C ASN A 137 -15.92 -2.33 -40.00
N GLY A 138 -15.82 -2.37 -41.32
CA GLY A 138 -14.67 -2.98 -41.99
C GLY A 138 -13.33 -2.36 -41.54
N ASN A 139 -12.28 -3.19 -41.50
CA ASN A 139 -10.93 -2.78 -41.09
C ASN A 139 -10.86 -2.24 -39.64
N SER A 140 -11.76 -2.70 -38.77
CA SER A 140 -11.78 -2.28 -37.35
C SER A 140 -11.18 -3.35 -36.45
N GLN A 141 -10.50 -2.89 -35.41
CA GLN A 141 -9.88 -3.72 -34.38
C GLN A 141 -10.27 -3.18 -33.00
N LEU A 142 -10.80 -4.09 -32.17
CA LEU A 142 -11.27 -3.79 -30.84
C LEU A 142 -10.80 -4.85 -29.87
N ARG A 143 -10.49 -4.46 -28.66
CA ARG A 143 -10.31 -5.38 -27.53
C ARG A 143 -11.19 -4.95 -26.38
N TYR A 144 -11.68 -5.90 -25.62
CA TYR A 144 -12.54 -5.58 -24.48
C TYR A 144 -12.24 -6.50 -23.30
N ASN A 145 -12.45 -5.94 -22.11
CA ASN A 145 -12.49 -6.62 -20.84
C ASN A 145 -13.75 -6.15 -20.10
N VAL A 146 -14.79 -6.96 -20.18
CA VAL A 146 -16.11 -6.63 -19.62
C VAL A 146 -16.52 -7.72 -18.66
N VAL A 147 -16.64 -7.35 -17.38
CA VAL A 147 -17.18 -8.19 -16.31
C VAL A 147 -18.38 -7.46 -15.73
N PRO A 148 -19.61 -7.98 -15.89
CA PRO A 148 -20.83 -7.30 -15.44
C PRO A 148 -20.75 -6.84 -14.00
N LYS A 149 -21.18 -5.60 -13.72
CA LYS A 149 -21.21 -4.94 -12.41
C LYS A 149 -19.82 -4.75 -11.74
N LYS A 150 -18.74 -4.98 -12.45
CA LYS A 150 -17.38 -4.82 -11.90
C LYS A 150 -16.50 -3.95 -12.77
N HIS A 151 -16.47 -4.23 -14.06
CA HIS A 151 -15.53 -3.61 -14.96
C HIS A 151 -16.07 -3.66 -16.39
N ARG A 152 -16.17 -2.52 -17.08
CA ARG A 152 -16.66 -2.41 -18.46
C ARG A 152 -15.72 -1.55 -19.28
N GLU A 153 -14.67 -2.18 -19.81
CA GLU A 153 -13.61 -1.50 -20.55
C GLU A 153 -13.48 -2.06 -21.96
N VAL A 154 -13.38 -1.15 -22.92
CA VAL A 154 -13.19 -1.43 -24.33
C VAL A 154 -12.08 -0.54 -24.86
N VAL A 155 -11.25 -1.04 -25.77
CA VAL A 155 -10.23 -0.28 -26.47
C VAL A 155 -10.46 -0.42 -27.97
N LEU A 156 -10.79 0.68 -28.64
CA LEU A 156 -10.82 0.74 -30.09
C LEU A 156 -9.42 1.09 -30.60
N MET A 157 -8.75 0.10 -31.20
CA MET A 157 -7.39 0.23 -31.69
C MET A 157 -7.35 0.85 -33.10
N LYS A 158 -8.37 0.57 -33.92
CA LYS A 158 -8.46 1.03 -35.31
C LYS A 158 -9.89 0.95 -35.85
N GLY A 159 -10.23 1.85 -36.77
CA GLY A 159 -11.46 1.80 -37.53
C GLY A 159 -12.64 2.46 -36.85
N GLU A 160 -13.84 1.88 -37.01
CA GLU A 160 -15.10 2.48 -36.59
C GLU A 160 -15.98 1.47 -35.85
N ALA A 161 -16.57 1.91 -34.74
CA ALA A 161 -17.44 1.11 -33.90
C ALA A 161 -18.65 1.93 -33.44
N TYR A 162 -19.83 1.34 -33.57
CA TYR A 162 -21.07 1.85 -32.99
C TYR A 162 -21.39 1.04 -31.73
N PHE A 163 -21.68 1.75 -30.67
CA PHE A 163 -21.98 1.19 -29.35
C PHE A 163 -23.43 1.45 -28.96
N ASP A 164 -24.14 0.41 -28.61
CA ASP A 164 -25.43 0.48 -27.92
C ASP A 164 -25.23 -0.09 -26.51
N VAL A 165 -24.86 0.78 -25.59
CA VAL A 165 -24.40 0.42 -24.27
C VAL A 165 -25.56 0.14 -23.34
N ALA A 166 -25.54 -1.02 -22.70
CA ALA A 166 -26.49 -1.40 -21.66
C ALA A 166 -26.46 -0.41 -20.49
N LYS A 167 -27.64 0.05 -20.05
CA LYS A 167 -27.78 1.04 -18.97
C LYS A 167 -27.35 0.44 -17.63
N ASP A 168 -26.33 1.03 -17.02
CA ASP A 168 -25.90 0.74 -15.66
C ASP A 168 -25.22 1.98 -15.05
N ALA A 169 -25.95 2.67 -14.17
CA ALA A 169 -25.46 3.87 -13.51
C ALA A 169 -24.42 3.58 -12.41
N THR A 170 -24.32 2.31 -11.97
CA THR A 170 -23.42 1.92 -10.89
C THR A 170 -22.04 1.49 -11.37
N CYS A 171 -21.94 1.14 -12.67
CA CYS A 171 -20.70 0.69 -13.29
C CYS A 171 -20.54 1.40 -14.65
N PRO A 172 -19.79 2.50 -14.75
CA PRO A 172 -19.55 3.20 -16.01
C PRO A 172 -18.90 2.30 -17.07
N PHE A 173 -19.20 2.60 -18.33
CA PHE A 173 -18.60 1.94 -19.49
C PHE A 173 -17.54 2.85 -20.10
N HIS A 174 -16.34 2.36 -20.25
CA HIS A 174 -15.19 3.13 -20.73
C HIS A 174 -14.75 2.64 -22.10
N VAL A 175 -14.58 3.57 -23.04
CA VAL A 175 -13.96 3.30 -24.33
C VAL A 175 -12.68 4.12 -24.43
N HIS A 176 -11.56 3.43 -24.64
CA HIS A 176 -10.26 4.04 -24.83
C HIS A 176 -9.89 4.04 -26.31
N ILE A 177 -9.43 5.17 -26.80
CA ILE A 177 -8.94 5.35 -28.18
C ILE A 177 -7.71 6.27 -28.12
N ASN A 178 -6.52 5.71 -28.32
CA ASN A 178 -5.27 6.41 -28.11
C ASN A 178 -5.21 7.04 -26.70
N ASP A 179 -5.10 8.36 -26.59
CA ASP A 179 -5.10 9.15 -25.36
C ASP A 179 -6.50 9.64 -24.93
N MET A 180 -7.54 9.39 -25.75
CA MET A 180 -8.92 9.76 -25.44
C MET A 180 -9.62 8.65 -24.65
N GLN A 181 -10.30 9.05 -23.58
CA GLN A 181 -11.22 8.20 -22.82
C GLN A 181 -12.64 8.74 -22.99
N ILE A 182 -13.56 7.84 -23.31
CA ILE A 182 -14.99 8.07 -23.42
C ILE A 182 -15.67 7.32 -22.28
N GLU A 183 -16.43 8.02 -21.46
CA GLU A 183 -17.20 7.43 -20.35
C GLU A 183 -18.69 7.62 -20.57
N VAL A 184 -19.45 6.52 -20.39
CA VAL A 184 -20.91 6.50 -20.58
C VAL A 184 -21.60 5.60 -19.55
N LEU A 185 -22.89 5.82 -19.30
CA LEU A 185 -23.70 5.02 -18.35
C LEU A 185 -24.79 4.17 -19.04
N GLY A 186 -25.02 4.39 -20.34
CA GLY A 186 -26.08 3.73 -21.10
C GLY A 186 -26.50 4.61 -22.28
N THR A 187 -25.74 4.52 -23.35
CA THR A 187 -25.65 5.54 -24.39
C THR A 187 -25.50 4.87 -25.73
N GLN A 188 -26.09 5.46 -26.75
CA GLN A 188 -25.90 5.08 -28.15
C GLN A 188 -25.01 6.11 -28.83
N PHE A 189 -23.84 5.68 -29.29
CA PHE A 189 -22.86 6.55 -29.93
C PHE A 189 -21.98 5.78 -30.92
N ASN A 190 -21.43 6.51 -31.87
CA ASN A 190 -20.46 6.00 -32.84
C ASN A 190 -19.10 6.61 -32.59
N VAL A 191 -18.07 5.83 -32.75
CA VAL A 191 -16.68 6.31 -32.68
C VAL A 191 -15.90 5.86 -33.91
N ARG A 192 -15.21 6.80 -34.53
CA ARG A 192 -14.36 6.56 -35.69
C ARG A 192 -12.97 7.12 -35.45
N LEU A 193 -11.98 6.29 -35.67
CA LEU A 193 -10.58 6.66 -35.69
C LEU A 193 -10.09 6.66 -37.15
N ASP A 194 -9.89 7.85 -37.71
CA ASP A 194 -9.52 8.07 -39.10
C ASP A 194 -8.48 9.18 -39.20
N ASP A 195 -7.43 8.98 -39.99
CA ASP A 195 -6.31 9.90 -40.23
C ASP A 195 -5.78 10.63 -38.97
N GLY A 196 -5.75 9.90 -37.85
CA GLY A 196 -5.31 10.41 -36.54
C GLY A 196 -6.31 11.32 -35.83
N ALA A 197 -7.52 11.51 -36.36
CA ALA A 197 -8.64 12.19 -35.69
C ALA A 197 -9.58 11.16 -35.04
N ILE A 198 -10.09 11.46 -33.86
CA ILE A 198 -11.10 10.67 -33.18
C ILE A 198 -12.43 11.43 -33.26
N GLU A 199 -13.36 10.86 -33.98
CA GLU A 199 -14.72 11.39 -34.09
C GLU A 199 -15.67 10.60 -33.20
N THR A 200 -16.45 11.28 -32.38
CA THR A 200 -17.46 10.67 -31.52
C THR A 200 -18.81 11.33 -31.75
N ALA A 201 -19.76 10.59 -32.31
CA ALA A 201 -21.12 11.09 -32.60
C ALA A 201 -22.11 10.48 -31.60
N LEU A 202 -22.88 11.34 -30.92
CA LEU A 202 -23.82 10.91 -29.88
C LEU A 202 -25.27 10.94 -30.42
N PHE A 203 -25.97 9.83 -30.27
CA PHE A 203 -27.35 9.64 -30.67
C PHE A 203 -28.34 9.69 -29.50
N SER A 204 -28.02 9.04 -28.39
CA SER A 204 -28.87 8.95 -27.21
C SER A 204 -28.03 8.82 -25.93
N GLY A 205 -28.48 9.44 -24.85
CA GLY A 205 -27.81 9.43 -23.56
C GLY A 205 -26.86 10.60 -23.37
N ALA A 206 -25.72 10.36 -22.69
CA ALA A 206 -24.68 11.36 -22.46
C ALA A 206 -23.29 10.70 -22.59
N VAL A 207 -22.35 11.45 -23.12
CA VAL A 207 -20.94 11.03 -23.26
C VAL A 207 -20.05 12.05 -22.56
N GLN A 208 -19.17 11.57 -21.71
CA GLN A 208 -18.08 12.36 -21.16
C GLN A 208 -16.78 12.00 -21.87
N LEU A 209 -16.11 13.01 -22.41
CA LEU A 209 -14.81 12.88 -23.08
C LEU A 209 -13.72 13.46 -22.20
N SER A 210 -12.65 12.72 -22.01
CA SER A 210 -11.47 13.13 -21.27
C SER A 210 -10.18 12.65 -21.94
N SER A 211 -9.10 13.37 -21.75
CA SER A 211 -7.74 12.98 -22.15
C SER A 211 -6.77 13.70 -21.24
N ASP A 212 -5.63 13.07 -20.94
CA ASP A 212 -4.57 13.69 -20.15
C ASP A 212 -3.99 14.95 -20.81
N SER A 213 -4.19 15.07 -22.14
CA SER A 213 -3.72 16.20 -22.94
C SER A 213 -4.75 17.34 -23.04
N LEU A 214 -5.98 17.15 -22.54
CA LEU A 214 -7.03 18.17 -22.55
C LEU A 214 -7.06 18.92 -21.22
N LEU A 215 -7.27 20.24 -21.27
CA LEU A 215 -7.34 21.11 -20.07
C LEU A 215 -8.59 20.84 -19.22
N GLN A 216 -9.65 20.26 -19.82
CA GLN A 216 -10.93 20.00 -19.16
C GLN A 216 -11.66 18.84 -19.83
N ASN A 217 -12.59 18.25 -19.10
CA ASN A 217 -13.50 17.25 -19.64
C ASN A 217 -14.61 17.90 -20.44
N TYR A 218 -15.05 17.24 -21.53
CA TYR A 218 -16.12 17.70 -22.39
C TYR A 218 -17.32 16.76 -22.29
N GLN A 219 -18.51 17.32 -22.20
CA GLN A 219 -19.73 16.54 -22.21
C GLN A 219 -20.47 16.75 -23.52
N LEU A 220 -20.74 15.66 -24.25
CA LEU A 220 -21.58 15.68 -25.43
C LEU A 220 -23.05 15.48 -25.04
N ARG A 221 -23.91 16.15 -25.79
CA ARG A 221 -25.37 15.98 -25.77
C ARG A 221 -25.85 15.26 -27.02
N PRO A 222 -27.02 14.60 -27.00
CA PRO A 222 -27.60 13.98 -28.19
C PRO A 222 -27.66 14.94 -29.35
N GLY A 223 -27.36 14.45 -30.54
CA GLY A 223 -27.31 15.26 -31.77
C GLY A 223 -26.00 16.05 -31.94
N LYS A 224 -25.02 15.90 -31.06
CA LYS A 224 -23.68 16.51 -31.19
C LYS A 224 -22.62 15.48 -31.55
N LYS A 225 -21.58 15.95 -32.22
CA LYS A 225 -20.39 15.21 -32.62
C LYS A 225 -19.16 15.97 -32.16
N SER A 226 -18.19 15.26 -31.60
CA SER A 226 -16.86 15.79 -31.33
C SER A 226 -15.85 15.27 -32.36
N ILE A 227 -14.87 16.11 -32.69
CA ILE A 227 -13.72 15.76 -33.49
C ILE A 227 -12.49 16.15 -32.65
N TYR A 228 -11.77 15.16 -32.14
CA TYR A 228 -10.56 15.35 -31.38
C TYR A 228 -9.34 15.01 -32.24
N ARG A 229 -8.35 15.89 -32.21
CA ARG A 229 -7.06 15.70 -32.89
C ARG A 229 -5.94 15.57 -31.88
N PRO A 230 -5.41 14.36 -31.64
CA PRO A 230 -4.38 14.11 -30.63
C PRO A 230 -3.10 14.95 -30.85
N VAL A 231 -2.70 15.17 -32.10
CA VAL A 231 -1.48 15.92 -32.42
C VAL A 231 -1.56 17.39 -31.99
N SER A 232 -2.71 18.04 -32.14
CA SER A 232 -2.92 19.43 -31.74
C SER A 232 -3.60 19.61 -30.40
N HIS A 233 -4.00 18.51 -29.75
CA HIS A 233 -4.79 18.49 -28.51
C HIS A 233 -6.05 19.35 -28.58
N GLN A 234 -6.65 19.47 -29.77
CA GLN A 234 -7.84 20.29 -30.01
C GLN A 234 -9.08 19.41 -30.13
N ILE A 235 -10.13 19.82 -29.46
CA ILE A 235 -11.47 19.25 -29.62
C ILE A 235 -12.41 20.27 -30.22
N THR A 236 -13.16 19.87 -31.24
CA THR A 236 -14.21 20.68 -31.88
C THR A 236 -15.53 19.95 -31.70
N ILE A 237 -16.55 20.66 -31.25
CA ILE A 237 -17.92 20.12 -31.14
C ILE A 237 -18.79 20.77 -32.20
N CYS A 238 -19.45 19.94 -33.00
CA CYS A 238 -20.38 20.38 -34.05
C CYS A 238 -21.69 19.58 -33.98
N ASP A 239 -22.65 19.95 -34.82
CA ASP A 239 -23.89 19.20 -34.96
C ASP A 239 -23.62 17.87 -35.67
N ASN A 240 -24.27 16.82 -35.17
CA ASN A 240 -24.31 15.53 -35.81
C ASN A 240 -25.51 15.51 -36.77
N ASP A 241 -25.29 15.29 -38.05
CA ASP A 241 -26.37 15.19 -39.04
C ASP A 241 -27.20 13.90 -38.94
N GLY A 242 -26.86 13.05 -37.95
CA GLY A 242 -27.63 11.87 -37.51
C GLY A 242 -27.76 10.74 -38.52
N LEU A 243 -27.60 11.05 -39.79
CA LEU A 243 -27.86 10.16 -40.91
C LEU A 243 -26.60 9.47 -41.42
N THR A 244 -25.47 10.14 -41.34
CA THR A 244 -24.21 9.66 -41.92
C THR A 244 -23.41 8.78 -40.96
N ASP A 245 -23.36 9.16 -39.67
CA ASP A 245 -22.42 8.58 -38.69
C ASP A 245 -22.84 7.21 -38.11
N ALA A 246 -24.06 6.70 -38.40
CA ALA A 246 -24.48 5.39 -37.88
C ALA A 246 -25.21 4.49 -38.88
N ARG A 247 -25.62 5.00 -40.04
CA ARG A 247 -26.39 4.20 -41.03
C ARG A 247 -25.60 3.05 -41.67
N TRP A 248 -24.28 3.15 -41.63
CA TRP A 248 -23.41 2.07 -42.11
C TRP A 248 -23.71 0.73 -41.44
N LYS A 249 -24.09 0.74 -40.14
CA LYS A 249 -24.42 -0.50 -39.40
C LYS A 249 -25.65 -1.22 -39.96
N ASP A 250 -26.58 -0.46 -40.55
CA ASP A 250 -27.81 -0.95 -41.13
C ASP A 250 -27.66 -1.25 -42.63
N GLY A 251 -26.42 -1.17 -43.15
CA GLY A 251 -26.12 -1.51 -44.55
C GLY A 251 -26.23 -0.34 -45.53
N TYR A 252 -26.56 0.87 -45.05
CA TYR A 252 -26.65 2.06 -45.92
C TYR A 252 -25.27 2.73 -46.06
N LEU A 253 -25.01 3.23 -47.26
CA LEU A 253 -23.91 4.14 -47.53
C LEU A 253 -24.49 5.56 -47.61
N ALA A 254 -24.02 6.45 -46.75
CA ALA A 254 -24.43 7.84 -46.74
C ALA A 254 -23.30 8.73 -47.28
N PHE A 255 -23.60 9.47 -48.34
CA PHE A 255 -22.68 10.40 -48.93
C PHE A 255 -23.18 11.81 -48.73
N ASN A 256 -22.42 12.64 -48.04
CA ASN A 256 -22.82 14.03 -47.77
C ASN A 256 -21.99 14.94 -48.68
N SER A 257 -22.68 15.56 -49.66
CA SER A 257 -22.11 16.58 -50.56
C SER A 257 -20.89 16.13 -51.41
N LEU A 258 -20.66 14.83 -51.58
CA LEU A 258 -19.64 14.32 -52.45
C LEU A 258 -20.13 14.23 -53.90
N PRO A 259 -19.37 14.72 -54.90
CA PRO A 259 -19.71 14.52 -56.30
C PRO A 259 -19.67 13.00 -56.62
N PHE A 260 -20.67 12.54 -57.40
CA PHE A 260 -20.89 11.12 -57.73
C PHE A 260 -19.62 10.44 -58.32
N SER A 261 -18.79 11.20 -59.04
CA SER A 261 -17.51 10.72 -59.57
C SER A 261 -16.51 10.29 -58.50
N LYS A 262 -16.62 10.80 -57.26
CA LYS A 262 -15.76 10.40 -56.11
C LYS A 262 -16.36 9.27 -55.31
N VAL A 263 -17.62 8.93 -55.53
CA VAL A 263 -18.30 7.78 -54.85
C VAL A 263 -17.94 6.46 -55.52
N LEU A 264 -17.53 6.48 -56.76
CA LEU A 264 -17.23 5.29 -57.58
C LEU A 264 -15.72 4.96 -57.65
N GLN A 265 -14.84 5.68 -56.95
CA GLN A 265 -13.44 5.39 -56.78
C GLN A 265 -13.22 4.63 -55.47
#